data_51139f099788398754bf0b3327c30512
#
_entry.id   51139f099788398754bf0b3327c30512
#
_cell.length_a   1.000
_cell.length_b   1.000
_cell.length_c   1.000
_cell.angle_alpha   90.00
_cell.angle_beta   90.00
_cell.angle_gamma   90.00
#
_symmetry.space_group_name_H-M   'P 1'
#
loop_
_entity.id
_entity.type
_entity.pdbx_description
1 polymer ?
#
loop_
_entity_poly.entity_id
_entity_poly.type
_entity_poly.pdbx_seq_one_letter_code
_entity_poly.pdbx_strand_id
1 'polypeptide(L)'
;MGRDTEKIMKKSTENVIGGPMPRLVVPLRVLRLTLKKKWFDMIASGEKKSEYRLPSQWILSRLPSGKRYDVVEFANGYGKHVPRVTVEFKGWDRNQGDNNPEWGAIPGEQYVIIRLGRVISLHNA
;
A
#
# COMPACT_ATOMS: atom_id res chain seq x y z
N MET A 1 -15.09 20.55 20.69
CA MET A 1 -15.10 20.16 20.27
C MET A 1 -14.37 19.79 19.99
N GLY A 2 -14.00 19.63 19.77
CA GLY A 2 -13.62 19.29 19.47
C GLY A 2 -12.78 18.99 19.10
N ARG A 3 -12.60 19.21 19.20
CA ARG A 3 -12.13 18.83 18.68
C ARG A 3 -11.15 18.53 18.44
N ASP A 4 -11.06 18.41 18.49
CA ASP A 4 -10.61 18.08 18.10
C ASP A 4 -9.90 17.84 17.75
N THR A 5 -9.64 18.17 17.77
CA THR A 5 -9.51 18.08 17.39
C THR A 5 -8.91 18.25 16.90
N GLU A 6 -8.68 18.50 16.89
CA GLU A 6 -8.68 18.70 16.34
C GLU A 6 -7.96 18.69 16.06
N LYS A 7 -7.55 18.88 16.12
CA LYS A 7 -7.46 18.91 15.89
C LYS A 7 -7.04 18.78 15.26
N ILE A 8 -6.85 18.93 15.35
CA ILE A 8 -7.01 18.85 14.78
C ILE A 8 -6.72 19.19 14.10
N MET A 9 -6.48 19.36 13.91
CA MET A 9 -6.80 19.63 13.25
C MET A 9 -6.53 20.21 12.68
N LYS A 10 -6.29 20.34 12.48
CA LYS A 10 -6.69 20.89 11.94
C LYS A 10 -6.55 21.36 11.20
N LYS A 11 -6.46 21.61 11.06
CA LYS A 11 -6.98 21.99 10.40
C LYS A 11 -7.06 22.33 9.57
N SER A 12 -7.01 22.33 9.49
CA SER A 12 -7.70 22.54 8.77
C SER A 12 -8.03 22.81 8.12
N THR A 13 -8.12 23.02 8.01
CA THR A 13 -8.97 23.23 7.50
C THR A 13 -9.25 23.46 6.84
N GLU A 14 -9.40 23.66 6.73
CA GLU A 14 -10.15 23.78 6.27
C GLU A 14 -10.57 23.85 5.68
N ASN A 15 -10.66 24.09 5.51
CA ASN A 15 -11.55 24.09 5.05
C ASN A 15 -12.14 24.21 4.56
N VAL A 16 -12.39 24.43 4.64
CA VAL A 16 -13.34 24.44 4.19
C VAL A 16 -13.96 25.12 3.84
N ILE A 17 -14.37 25.30 3.66
CA ILE A 17 -15.10 25.71 3.26
C ILE A 17 -15.84 26.01 3.09
N GLY A 18 -15.98 26.43 2.86
CA GLY A 18 -16.72 26.63 2.77
C GLY A 18 -17.00 26.05 3.31
N GLY A 19 -17.31 26.42 3.25
CA GLY A 19 -17.56 25.72 4.19
C GLY A 19 -17.22 24.49 4.16
N PRO A 20 -16.64 24.48 4.60
CA PRO A 20 -16.34 23.22 4.56
C PRO A 20 -17.11 22.38 5.41
N MET A 21 -17.34 21.52 4.80
CA MET A 21 -17.85 20.37 5.39
C MET A 21 -16.91 19.82 6.41
N PRO A 22 -17.38 19.43 7.58
CA PRO A 22 -16.55 18.70 8.50
C PRO A 22 -16.04 17.46 7.82
N ARG A 23 -14.76 17.24 7.95
CA ARG A 23 -14.15 16.09 7.35
C ARG A 23 -14.06 14.98 8.38
N LEU A 24 -14.54 13.82 8.00
CA LEU A 24 -14.30 12.63 8.79
C LEU A 24 -12.85 12.24 8.65
N VAL A 25 -12.17 12.10 9.77
CA VAL A 25 -10.80 11.65 9.77
C VAL A 25 -10.80 10.16 10.11
N VAL A 26 -10.57 9.34 9.10
CA VAL A 26 -10.54 7.89 9.24
C VAL A 26 -9.11 7.46 8.97
N PRO A 27 -8.49 6.75 9.92
CA PRO A 27 -7.13 6.26 9.67
C PRO A 27 -7.09 5.34 8.47
N LEU A 28 -6.07 5.48 7.66
CA LEU A 28 -5.86 4.58 6.54
C LEU A 28 -5.52 3.18 7.06
N ARG A 29 -6.03 2.18 6.37
CA ARG A 29 -5.67 0.80 6.64
C ARG A 29 -4.50 0.46 5.74
N VAL A 30 -3.37 0.19 6.35
CA VAL A 30 -2.10 0.06 5.64
C VAL A 30 -1.59 -1.36 5.74
N LEU A 31 -1.31 -1.96 4.60
CA LEU A 31 -0.58 -3.22 4.53
C LEU A 31 0.89 -2.88 4.37
N ARG A 32 1.75 -3.37 5.28
CA ARG A 32 3.18 -3.04 5.25
C ARG A 32 3.98 -4.25 4.82
N LEU A 33 4.80 -4.07 3.80
CA LEU A 33 5.62 -5.12 3.22
C LEU A 33 7.02 -4.59 2.94
N THR A 34 7.99 -5.48 2.99
CA THR A 34 9.39 -5.14 2.69
C THR A 34 9.78 -5.73 1.35
N LEU A 35 10.57 -4.99 0.60
CA LEU A 35 11.02 -5.39 -0.73
C LEU A 35 12.53 -5.27 -0.85
N LYS A 36 13.09 -6.02 -1.79
CA LYS A 36 14.44 -5.76 -2.29
C LYS A 36 14.42 -4.51 -3.15
N LYS A 37 15.57 -3.86 -3.27
CA LYS A 37 15.69 -2.59 -3.96
C LYS A 37 15.13 -2.63 -5.38
N LYS A 38 15.42 -3.69 -6.12
CA LYS A 38 14.96 -3.79 -7.51
C LYS A 38 13.45 -3.65 -7.63
N TRP A 39 12.72 -4.40 -6.80
CA TRP A 39 11.26 -4.38 -6.87
C TRP A 39 10.69 -3.10 -6.31
N PHE A 40 11.32 -2.57 -5.26
CA PHE A 40 10.95 -1.27 -4.71
C PHE A 40 11.02 -0.18 -5.77
N ASP A 41 12.15 -0.13 -6.49
CA ASP A 41 12.33 0.90 -7.51
C ASP A 41 11.29 0.79 -8.63
N MET A 42 10.95 -0.43 -9.03
CA MET A 42 9.96 -0.64 -10.08
C MET A 42 8.55 -0.24 -9.63
N ILE A 43 8.23 -0.45 -8.37
CA ILE A 43 6.94 -0.03 -7.83
C ILE A 43 6.92 1.50 -7.68
N ALA A 44 7.98 2.07 -7.17
CA ALA A 44 8.06 3.52 -6.95
C ALA A 44 7.99 4.29 -8.27
N SER A 45 8.51 3.72 -9.35
CA SER A 45 8.44 4.36 -10.66
C SER A 45 7.08 4.20 -11.33
N GLY A 46 6.22 3.34 -10.79
CA GLY A 46 4.92 3.05 -11.38
C GLY A 46 4.97 1.95 -12.43
N GLU A 47 6.12 1.39 -12.69
CA GLU A 47 6.26 0.34 -13.71
C GLU A 47 5.64 -0.98 -13.25
N LYS A 48 5.87 -1.38 -12.00
CA LYS A 48 5.40 -2.65 -11.46
C LYS A 48 4.05 -2.43 -10.78
N LYS A 49 3.02 -3.09 -11.30
CA LYS A 49 1.64 -2.89 -10.83
C LYS A 49 1.08 -4.08 -10.05
N SER A 50 1.89 -5.10 -9.83
CA SER A 50 1.50 -6.24 -9.02
C SER A 50 2.69 -6.71 -8.21
N GLU A 51 2.43 -7.02 -6.95
CA GLU A 51 3.44 -7.62 -6.08
C GLU A 51 3.09 -9.08 -5.90
N TYR A 52 4.06 -9.95 -6.13
CA TYR A 52 3.88 -11.40 -6.06
C TYR A 52 4.53 -11.93 -4.80
N ARG A 53 3.77 -12.68 -4.01
CA ARG A 53 4.27 -13.31 -2.79
C ARG A 53 3.90 -14.78 -2.80
N LEU A 54 4.85 -15.63 -2.42
CA LEU A 54 4.51 -17.04 -2.22
C LEU A 54 3.47 -17.15 -1.11
N PRO A 55 2.47 -18.05 -1.25
CA PRO A 55 1.45 -18.18 -0.24
C PRO A 55 2.06 -18.74 1.04
N SER A 56 2.30 -17.89 2.00
CA SER A 56 2.78 -18.26 3.32
C SER A 56 1.72 -17.94 4.34
N GLN A 57 1.82 -18.59 5.50
CA GLN A 57 0.89 -18.31 6.57
C GLN A 57 0.96 -16.83 6.98
N TRP A 58 2.15 -16.25 6.93
CA TRP A 58 2.33 -14.85 7.27
C TRP A 58 1.55 -13.93 6.36
N ILE A 59 1.71 -14.08 5.02
CA ILE A 59 1.01 -13.19 4.10
C ILE A 59 -0.49 -13.47 4.10
N LEU A 60 -0.88 -14.73 4.17
CA LEU A 60 -2.30 -15.09 4.14
C LEU A 60 -3.02 -14.61 5.39
N SER A 61 -2.34 -14.53 6.53
CA SER A 61 -2.95 -14.01 7.75
C SER A 61 -3.23 -12.51 7.66
N ARG A 62 -2.52 -11.80 6.78
CA ARG A 62 -2.71 -10.37 6.59
C ARG A 62 -3.77 -10.05 5.54
N LEU A 63 -4.21 -11.06 4.78
CA LEU A 63 -5.17 -10.88 3.69
C LEU A 63 -6.40 -11.79 3.87
N PRO A 64 -7.00 -11.84 5.07
CA PRO A 64 -8.18 -12.69 5.25
C PRO A 64 -9.35 -12.15 4.46
N SER A 65 -10.28 -13.05 4.17
CA SER A 65 -11.51 -12.69 3.48
C SER A 65 -12.21 -11.57 4.23
N GLY A 66 -12.64 -10.55 3.50
CA GLY A 66 -13.35 -9.42 4.09
C GLY A 66 -12.48 -8.32 4.64
N LYS A 67 -11.19 -8.57 4.80
CA LYS A 67 -10.29 -7.52 5.27
C LYS A 67 -9.88 -6.65 4.09
N ARG A 68 -9.93 -5.35 4.29
CA ARG A 68 -9.58 -4.39 3.26
C ARG A 68 -8.46 -3.50 3.72
N TYR A 69 -7.61 -3.13 2.76
CA TYR A 69 -6.60 -2.11 2.95
C TYR A 69 -6.87 -0.96 2.00
N ASP A 70 -6.46 0.21 2.39
CA ASP A 70 -6.55 1.37 1.51
C ASP A 70 -5.28 1.52 0.70
N VAL A 71 -4.16 1.26 1.34
CA VAL A 71 -2.85 1.42 0.72
C VAL A 71 -1.92 0.29 1.14
N VAL A 72 -0.84 0.14 0.36
CA VAL A 72 0.29 -0.70 0.72
C VAL A 72 1.49 0.22 0.89
N GLU A 73 2.19 0.06 2.01
CA GLU A 73 3.45 0.76 2.22
C GLU A 73 4.57 -0.24 2.06
N PHE A 74 5.41 -0.03 1.07
CA PHE A 74 6.57 -0.86 0.83
C PHE A 74 7.81 -0.18 1.38
N ALA A 75 8.65 -0.95 2.08
CA ALA A 75 9.95 -0.48 2.56
C ALA A 75 11.06 -1.10 1.72
N ASN A 76 12.06 -0.31 1.39
CA ASN A 76 13.22 -0.77 0.66
C ASN A 76 14.21 -1.33 1.69
N GLY A 77 14.06 -2.63 1.98
CA GLY A 77 14.89 -3.28 2.98
C GLY A 77 14.34 -3.10 4.38
N TYR A 78 15.10 -3.59 5.35
CA TYR A 78 14.72 -3.58 6.75
C TYR A 78 15.37 -2.40 7.46
N GLY A 79 14.72 -1.94 8.53
CA GLY A 79 15.25 -0.87 9.35
C GLY A 79 14.27 0.28 9.46
N LYS A 80 14.61 1.23 10.33
CA LYS A 80 13.73 2.37 10.58
C LYS A 80 13.90 3.47 9.54
N HIS A 81 15.09 3.60 8.99
CA HIS A 81 15.46 4.73 8.15
C HIS A 81 15.72 4.29 6.71
N VAL A 82 14.80 3.51 6.17
CA VAL A 82 14.87 3.07 4.78
C VAL A 82 13.81 3.80 3.96
N PRO A 83 14.01 3.94 2.65
CA PRO A 83 12.98 4.55 1.80
C PRO A 83 11.68 3.75 1.84
N ARG A 84 10.57 4.47 1.73
CA ARG A 84 9.24 3.86 1.72
C ARG A 84 8.39 4.47 0.63
N VAL A 85 7.56 3.64 0.02
CA VAL A 85 6.61 4.10 -1.00
C VAL A 85 5.22 3.63 -0.61
N THR A 86 4.25 4.52 -0.73
CA THR A 86 2.84 4.22 -0.46
C THR A 86 2.09 4.18 -1.77
N VAL A 87 1.36 3.10 -2.00
CA VAL A 87 0.68 2.83 -3.27
C VAL A 87 -0.76 2.43 -2.95
N GLU A 88 -1.69 2.77 -3.84
CA GLU A 88 -3.07 2.32 -3.67
C GLU A 88 -3.15 0.80 -3.67
N PHE A 89 -3.95 0.26 -2.76
CA PHE A 89 -4.26 -1.18 -2.73
C PHE A 89 -5.50 -1.42 -3.57
N LYS A 90 -5.37 -2.22 -4.63
CA LYS A 90 -6.49 -2.50 -5.53
C LYS A 90 -7.09 -3.88 -5.33
N GLY A 91 -6.69 -4.57 -4.29
CA GLY A 91 -7.19 -5.92 -4.02
C GLY A 91 -6.10 -6.95 -4.20
N TRP A 92 -6.48 -8.20 -3.98
CA TRP A 92 -5.54 -9.30 -4.13
C TRP A 92 -6.28 -10.54 -4.59
N ASP A 93 -5.54 -11.47 -5.18
CA ASP A 93 -6.10 -12.77 -5.49
C ASP A 93 -4.99 -13.82 -5.51
N ARG A 94 -5.37 -15.07 -5.72
CA ARG A 94 -4.45 -16.19 -5.86
C ARG A 94 -4.61 -16.71 -7.27
N ASN A 95 -3.65 -16.38 -8.12
CA ASN A 95 -3.78 -16.70 -9.54
C ASN A 95 -2.40 -16.95 -10.13
N GLN A 96 -2.28 -18.01 -10.90
CA GLN A 96 -1.04 -18.32 -11.58
C GLN A 96 -1.07 -17.92 -13.05
N GLY A 97 -2.15 -17.30 -13.51
CA GLY A 97 -2.32 -17.00 -14.92
C GLY A 97 -1.69 -15.71 -15.40
N ASP A 98 -1.48 -14.77 -14.49
CA ASP A 98 -1.02 -13.42 -14.82
C ASP A 98 0.41 -13.16 -14.40
N ASN A 99 1.21 -14.20 -14.23
CA ASN A 99 2.57 -14.01 -13.72
C ASN A 99 3.42 -13.29 -14.73
N ASN A 100 3.95 -12.14 -14.33
CA ASN A 100 4.82 -11.34 -15.17
C ASN A 100 6.27 -11.57 -14.76
N PRO A 101 7.07 -12.25 -15.60
CA PRO A 101 8.46 -12.54 -15.22
C PRO A 101 9.30 -11.29 -15.00
N GLU A 102 8.98 -10.20 -15.70
CA GLU A 102 9.72 -8.96 -15.52
C GLU A 102 9.49 -8.34 -14.14
N TRP A 103 8.40 -8.72 -13.49
CA TRP A 103 8.07 -8.23 -12.15
C TRP A 103 8.39 -9.27 -11.07
N GLY A 104 9.09 -10.34 -11.44
CA GLY A 104 9.59 -11.29 -10.47
C GLY A 104 8.78 -12.58 -10.35
N ALA A 105 7.73 -12.75 -11.14
CA ALA A 105 6.90 -13.95 -11.05
C ALA A 105 7.45 -15.04 -11.99
N ILE A 106 7.48 -16.26 -11.48
CA ILE A 106 7.87 -17.41 -12.30
C ILE A 106 6.61 -17.94 -12.97
N PRO A 107 6.60 -18.08 -14.30
CA PRO A 107 5.42 -18.62 -14.98
C PRO A 107 5.06 -20.01 -14.46
N GLY A 108 3.78 -20.20 -14.20
CA GLY A 108 3.27 -21.46 -13.68
C GLY A 108 3.30 -21.60 -12.17
N GLU A 109 4.00 -20.73 -11.49
CA GLU A 109 4.05 -20.73 -10.03
C GLU A 109 2.79 -20.09 -9.47
N GLN A 110 2.35 -20.52 -8.30
CA GLN A 110 1.20 -19.94 -7.64
C GLN A 110 1.65 -18.85 -6.67
N TYR A 111 1.04 -17.67 -6.80
CA TYR A 111 1.36 -16.55 -5.94
C TYR A 111 0.09 -15.95 -5.32
N VAL A 112 0.27 -15.31 -4.19
CA VAL A 112 -0.65 -14.26 -3.75
C VAL A 112 -0.26 -13.02 -4.57
N ILE A 113 -1.21 -12.46 -5.28
CA ILE A 113 -0.97 -11.30 -6.16
C ILE A 113 -1.66 -10.10 -5.56
N ILE A 114 -0.88 -9.10 -5.18
CA ILE A 114 -1.41 -7.86 -4.61
C ILE A 114 -1.42 -6.83 -5.74
N ARG A 115 -2.61 -6.36 -6.09
CA ARG A 115 -2.78 -5.42 -7.18
C ARG A 115 -2.60 -4.00 -6.69
N LEU A 116 -1.82 -3.23 -7.42
CA LEU A 116 -1.40 -1.90 -7.01
C LEU A 116 -1.97 -0.85 -7.97
N GLY A 117 -2.39 0.27 -7.39
CA GLY A 117 -2.83 1.40 -8.18
C GLY A 117 -1.77 2.47 -8.24
N ARG A 118 -2.21 3.71 -8.03
CA ARG A 118 -1.35 4.89 -8.13
C ARG A 118 -0.32 4.93 -6.99
N VAL A 119 0.87 5.40 -7.32
CA VAL A 119 1.85 5.76 -6.30
C VAL A 119 1.36 7.05 -5.63
N ILE A 120 1.18 7.01 -4.33
CA ILE A 120 0.63 8.13 -3.58
C ILE A 120 1.75 9.01 -3.04
N SER A 121 2.77 8.39 -2.46
CA SER A 121 3.89 9.15 -1.90
C SER A 121 5.15 8.30 -1.88
N LEU A 122 6.27 8.97 -1.94
CA LEU A 122 7.60 8.35 -1.81
C LEU A 122 8.34 9.11 -0.73
N HIS A 123 8.78 8.38 0.27
CA HIS A 123 9.51 8.94 1.38
C HIS A 123 10.93 8.38 1.37
N ASN A 124 11.89 9.26 1.13
CA ASN A 124 13.29 8.88 1.20
C ASN A 124 13.77 9.06 2.62
N ALA A 125 14.46 8.07 3.12
CA ALA A 125 14.88 8.04 4.51
C ALA A 125 15.89 9.14 4.84
#